data_abedf1e02a40bfe1890712cbbf6cea21
#
_entry.id   abedf1e02a40bfe1890712cbbf6cea21
#
_cell.length_a   1.000
_cell.length_b   1.000
_cell.length_c   1.000
_cell.angle_alpha   90.00
_cell.angle_beta   90.00
_cell.angle_gamma   90.00
#
_symmetry.space_group_name_H-M   'P 1'
#
loop_
_entity.id
_entity.type
_entity.pdbx_description
1 polymer ?
#
loop_
_entity_poly.entity_id
_entity_poly.type
_entity_poly.pdbx_seq_one_letter_code
_entity_poly.pdbx_strand_id
1 'polypeptide(L)'
;MARYKDEQCRRCRREGQKLFLKGERCYTDKCSISRRNYAPGQHGQKRAKLSEYGTQLREKQKTKAYYGVGEKQFRKYFEMASNKKGVTGENLLQILESRLDNVVYRLGFGTSRAQARQFVNHGQFEVNGKKVDIPSYLVKAGDIITVRESKKDNSTLKNNIEENSARPVPAWLERDNEKLSGKVIRLSAREDIDLPIEEHLIVELYSK
;
A
#
# COMPACT_ATOMS: atom_id res chain seq x y z
N MET A 1 9.99 -5.68 -11.79
CA MET A 1 8.50 -5.69 -11.66
C MET A 1 7.95 -4.33 -12.08
N ALA A 2 6.97 -4.28 -12.98
CA ALA A 2 6.41 -3.01 -13.50
C ALA A 2 5.72 -2.19 -12.39
N ARG A 3 5.90 -0.87 -12.43
CA ARG A 3 5.23 0.08 -11.54
C ARG A 3 4.73 1.28 -12.33
N TYR A 4 3.76 1.98 -11.78
CA TYR A 4 3.33 3.27 -12.30
C TYR A 4 4.43 4.32 -12.06
N LYS A 5 4.90 4.98 -13.12
CA LYS A 5 5.99 5.97 -13.06
C LYS A 5 5.51 7.41 -13.21
N ASP A 6 4.27 7.60 -13.68
CA ASP A 6 3.72 8.91 -13.92
C ASP A 6 3.30 9.63 -12.61
N GLU A 7 2.68 10.77 -12.74
CA GLU A 7 2.33 11.68 -11.66
C GLU A 7 1.29 11.09 -10.68
N GLN A 8 1.73 10.71 -9.51
CA GLN A 8 0.88 10.08 -8.48
C GLN A 8 -0.33 10.93 -8.07
N CYS A 9 -0.17 12.26 -8.03
CA CYS A 9 -1.26 13.17 -7.66
C CYS A 9 -2.45 13.14 -8.64
N ARG A 10 -2.24 12.77 -9.91
CA ARG A 10 -3.34 12.58 -10.88
C ARG A 10 -4.27 11.45 -10.44
N ARG A 11 -3.73 10.40 -9.81
CA ARG A 11 -4.51 9.28 -9.28
C ARG A 11 -5.44 9.75 -8.14
N CYS A 12 -4.91 10.44 -7.12
CA CYS A 12 -5.73 10.98 -6.04
C CYS A 12 -6.86 11.86 -6.57
N ARG A 13 -6.55 12.77 -7.52
CA ARG A 13 -7.55 13.64 -8.14
C ARG A 13 -8.57 12.87 -8.97
N ARG A 14 -8.15 11.80 -9.65
CA ARG A 14 -9.07 10.95 -10.44
C ARG A 14 -10.06 10.20 -9.56
N GLU A 15 -9.61 9.74 -8.39
CA GLU A 15 -10.43 9.01 -7.42
C GLU A 15 -11.20 9.96 -6.47
N GLY A 16 -10.94 11.27 -6.52
CA GLY A 16 -11.61 12.26 -5.70
C GLY A 16 -11.24 12.20 -4.21
N GLN A 17 -10.19 11.46 -3.83
CA GLN A 17 -9.79 11.29 -2.43
C GLN A 17 -8.28 11.18 -2.24
N LYS A 18 -7.80 11.49 -1.00
CA LYS A 18 -6.40 11.36 -0.65
C LYS A 18 -6.02 9.89 -0.52
N LEU A 19 -5.08 9.42 -1.33
CA LEU A 19 -4.51 8.07 -1.26
C LEU A 19 -3.13 8.03 -0.58
N PHE A 20 -2.65 9.17 -0.09
CA PHE A 20 -1.39 9.31 0.65
C PHE A 20 -0.15 8.72 -0.06
N LEU A 21 -0.07 8.90 -1.39
CA LEU A 21 0.96 8.27 -2.23
C LEU A 21 2.33 8.96 -2.17
N LYS A 22 2.42 10.19 -1.66
CA LYS A 22 3.65 11.00 -1.59
C LYS A 22 4.12 11.31 -0.16
N GLY A 23 3.68 10.54 0.84
CA GLY A 23 4.09 10.74 2.23
C GLY A 23 3.68 12.11 2.77
N GLU A 24 4.58 12.82 3.44
CA GLU A 24 4.35 14.09 4.14
C GLU A 24 3.61 15.15 3.32
N ARG A 25 3.97 15.29 2.05
CA ARG A 25 3.29 16.26 1.17
C ARG A 25 1.77 16.07 1.13
N CYS A 26 1.26 14.87 1.39
CA CYS A 26 -0.18 14.58 1.38
C CYS A 26 -0.90 15.13 2.61
N TYR A 27 -0.17 15.45 3.67
CA TYR A 27 -0.69 16.02 4.92
C TYR A 27 -0.63 17.55 4.95
N THR A 28 0.13 18.17 4.03
CA THR A 28 0.30 19.63 3.95
C THR A 28 -0.65 20.25 2.92
N ASP A 29 -0.76 21.58 2.93
CA ASP A 29 -1.52 22.37 1.94
C ASP A 29 -0.98 22.24 0.51
N LYS A 30 0.25 21.71 0.35
CA LYS A 30 0.85 21.41 -0.95
C LYS A 30 0.21 20.18 -1.63
N CYS A 31 -0.76 19.52 -0.97
CA CYS A 31 -1.47 18.39 -1.54
C CYS A 31 -2.28 18.81 -2.77
N SER A 32 -2.12 18.07 -3.86
CA SER A 32 -2.76 18.40 -5.14
C SER A 32 -4.28 18.32 -5.10
N ILE A 33 -4.86 17.43 -4.31
CA ILE A 33 -6.31 17.29 -4.18
C ILE A 33 -6.90 18.44 -3.34
N SER A 34 -6.19 18.91 -2.33
CA SER A 34 -6.60 20.08 -1.54
C SER A 34 -6.66 21.35 -2.38
N ARG A 35 -5.74 21.47 -3.36
CA ARG A 35 -5.69 22.62 -4.28
C ARG A 35 -6.65 22.51 -5.47
N ARG A 36 -6.88 21.32 -5.99
CA ARG A 36 -7.65 21.04 -7.21
C ARG A 36 -8.45 19.76 -7.02
N ASN A 37 -9.62 19.88 -6.45
CA ASN A 37 -10.47 18.76 -6.07
C ASN A 37 -11.31 18.20 -7.27
N TYR A 38 -10.77 18.19 -8.46
CA TYR A 38 -11.42 17.66 -9.67
C TYR A 38 -10.47 16.74 -10.45
N ALA A 39 -11.04 15.88 -11.27
CA ALA A 39 -10.28 14.92 -12.07
C ALA A 39 -9.28 15.62 -13.00
N PRO A 40 -8.14 15.00 -13.33
CA PRO A 40 -7.19 15.56 -14.29
C PRO A 40 -7.77 15.53 -15.71
N GLY A 41 -7.29 16.44 -16.58
CA GLY A 41 -7.69 16.55 -17.97
C GLY A 41 -8.61 17.73 -18.25
N GLN A 42 -8.84 18.04 -19.54
CA GLN A 42 -9.62 19.18 -20.00
C GLN A 42 -11.07 19.17 -19.48
N HIS A 43 -11.66 18.00 -19.38
CA HIS A 43 -13.05 17.82 -18.94
C HIS A 43 -13.17 17.39 -17.48
N GLY A 44 -12.12 17.58 -16.66
CA GLY A 44 -12.06 17.13 -15.26
C GLY A 44 -13.12 17.73 -14.35
N GLN A 45 -13.65 18.90 -14.68
CA GLN A 45 -14.70 19.60 -13.90
C GLN A 45 -16.12 19.18 -14.28
N LYS A 46 -16.31 18.45 -15.40
CA LYS A 46 -17.63 17.96 -15.78
C LYS A 46 -18.11 16.92 -14.77
N ARG A 47 -19.32 17.14 -14.24
CA ARG A 47 -20.02 16.16 -13.41
C ARG A 47 -20.76 15.19 -14.34
N ALA A 48 -20.26 13.97 -14.48
CA ALA A 48 -20.95 12.89 -15.15
C ALA A 48 -21.37 11.84 -14.13
N LYS A 49 -22.59 11.34 -14.23
CA LYS A 49 -23.06 10.20 -13.45
C LYS A 49 -22.24 8.97 -13.88
N LEU A 50 -21.58 8.33 -12.93
CA LEU A 50 -20.88 7.07 -13.20
C LEU A 50 -21.89 5.96 -13.45
N SER A 51 -21.62 5.13 -14.44
CA SER A 51 -22.33 3.86 -14.60
C SER A 51 -21.90 2.90 -13.49
N GLU A 52 -22.66 1.87 -13.25
CA GLU A 52 -22.33 0.80 -12.29
C GLU A 52 -20.93 0.22 -12.58
N TYR A 53 -20.68 -0.16 -13.83
CA TYR A 53 -19.33 -0.57 -14.27
C TYR A 53 -18.26 0.47 -13.94
N GLY A 54 -18.57 1.75 -14.19
CA GLY A 54 -17.64 2.84 -13.87
C GLY A 54 -17.31 2.91 -12.38
N THR A 55 -18.28 2.71 -11.51
CA THR A 55 -18.10 2.69 -10.05
C THR A 55 -17.22 1.51 -9.62
N GLN A 56 -17.54 0.31 -10.09
CA GLN A 56 -16.74 -0.90 -9.83
C GLN A 56 -15.29 -0.75 -10.33
N LEU A 57 -15.11 -0.20 -11.53
CA LEU A 57 -13.80 0.07 -12.10
C LEU A 57 -13.00 1.09 -11.27
N ARG A 58 -13.64 2.17 -10.80
CA ARG A 58 -12.98 3.17 -9.94
C ARG A 58 -12.52 2.57 -8.63
N GLU A 59 -13.33 1.75 -7.99
CA GLU A 59 -12.97 1.10 -6.75
C GLU A 59 -11.75 0.19 -6.90
N LYS A 60 -11.71 -0.60 -7.97
CA LYS A 60 -10.51 -1.38 -8.32
C LYS A 60 -9.29 -0.50 -8.55
N GLN A 61 -9.42 0.56 -9.35
CA GLN A 61 -8.29 1.44 -9.67
C GLN A 61 -7.78 2.20 -8.43
N LYS A 62 -8.68 2.61 -7.53
CA LYS A 62 -8.36 3.19 -6.24
C LYS A 62 -7.48 2.26 -5.41
N THR A 63 -7.93 1.02 -5.23
CA THR A 63 -7.21 0.00 -4.46
C THR A 63 -5.83 -0.31 -5.06
N LYS A 64 -5.76 -0.50 -6.38
CA LYS A 64 -4.47 -0.67 -7.08
C LYS A 64 -3.53 0.51 -6.90
N ALA A 65 -4.06 1.73 -6.95
CA ALA A 65 -3.26 2.94 -6.78
C ALA A 65 -2.71 3.02 -5.36
N TYR A 66 -3.53 2.72 -4.36
CA TYR A 66 -3.17 2.77 -2.95
C TYR A 66 -2.01 1.83 -2.62
N TYR A 67 -2.08 0.57 -3.08
CA TYR A 67 -1.01 -0.41 -2.86
C TYR A 67 0.13 -0.36 -3.91
N GLY A 68 0.03 0.49 -4.92
CA GLY A 68 1.05 0.63 -5.97
C GLY A 68 1.22 -0.64 -6.82
N VAL A 69 0.18 -1.42 -7.00
CA VAL A 69 0.20 -2.71 -7.73
C VAL A 69 -0.22 -2.53 -9.19
N GLY A 70 0.45 -3.24 -10.11
CA GLY A 70 0.08 -3.30 -11.53
C GLY A 70 -1.12 -4.23 -11.77
N GLU A 71 -1.82 -4.07 -12.91
CA GLU A 71 -3.04 -4.84 -13.22
C GLU A 71 -2.81 -6.35 -13.22
N LYS A 72 -1.79 -6.82 -13.94
CA LYS A 72 -1.47 -8.26 -14.01
C LYS A 72 -1.26 -8.90 -12.63
N GLN A 73 -0.55 -8.18 -11.74
CA GLN A 73 -0.29 -8.67 -10.39
C GLN A 73 -1.56 -8.60 -9.51
N PHE A 74 -2.38 -7.57 -9.68
CA PHE A 74 -3.62 -7.42 -8.95
C PHE A 74 -4.61 -8.54 -9.29
N ARG A 75 -4.74 -8.86 -10.60
CA ARG A 75 -5.56 -9.98 -11.07
C ARG A 75 -5.10 -11.31 -10.47
N LYS A 76 -3.78 -11.56 -10.46
CA LYS A 76 -3.22 -12.75 -9.81
C LYS A 76 -3.58 -12.83 -8.32
N TYR A 77 -3.57 -11.70 -7.61
CA TYR A 77 -3.98 -11.68 -6.21
C TYR A 77 -5.48 -11.94 -6.04
N PHE A 78 -6.29 -11.46 -6.96
CA PHE A 78 -7.71 -11.76 -6.95
C PHE A 78 -7.96 -13.27 -7.17
N GLU A 79 -7.30 -13.89 -8.13
CA GLU A 79 -7.35 -15.33 -8.36
C GLU A 79 -6.90 -16.14 -7.13
N MET A 80 -5.84 -15.70 -6.48
CA MET A 80 -5.38 -16.32 -5.22
C MET A 80 -6.41 -16.13 -4.08
N ALA A 81 -7.08 -15.00 -4.02
CA ALA A 81 -8.08 -14.71 -2.99
C ALA A 81 -9.36 -15.52 -3.19
N SER A 82 -9.81 -15.67 -4.43
CA SER A 82 -11.01 -16.46 -4.78
C SER A 82 -10.84 -17.96 -4.50
N ASN A 83 -9.59 -18.47 -4.57
CA ASN A 83 -9.28 -19.86 -4.27
C ASN A 83 -9.13 -20.13 -2.75
N LYS A 84 -9.11 -19.09 -1.90
CA LYS A 84 -9.07 -19.26 -0.45
C LYS A 84 -10.48 -19.39 0.13
N LYS A 85 -10.62 -20.16 1.21
CA LYS A 85 -11.86 -20.22 2.00
C LYS A 85 -12.15 -18.86 2.64
N GLY A 86 -13.41 -18.47 2.71
CA GLY A 86 -13.88 -17.22 3.31
C GLY A 86 -14.31 -16.17 2.28
N VAL A 87 -14.42 -14.92 2.70
CA VAL A 87 -14.88 -13.80 1.87
C VAL A 87 -13.75 -13.37 0.93
N THR A 88 -13.97 -13.47 -0.38
CA THR A 88 -12.95 -13.17 -1.40
C THR A 88 -12.40 -11.75 -1.29
N GLY A 89 -13.26 -10.76 -0.98
CA GLY A 89 -12.84 -9.36 -0.83
C GLY A 89 -11.87 -9.16 0.34
N GLU A 90 -12.17 -9.75 1.49
CA GLU A 90 -11.29 -9.71 2.67
C GLU A 90 -9.97 -10.43 2.41
N ASN A 91 -10.02 -11.60 1.79
CA ASN A 91 -8.83 -12.36 1.39
C ASN A 91 -7.93 -11.55 0.45
N LEU A 92 -8.52 -10.82 -0.50
CA LEU A 92 -7.79 -9.94 -1.42
C LEU A 92 -7.07 -8.82 -0.65
N LEU A 93 -7.76 -8.15 0.25
CA LEU A 93 -7.17 -7.09 1.06
C LEU A 93 -6.08 -7.62 1.98
N GLN A 94 -6.29 -8.78 2.59
CA GLN A 94 -5.27 -9.45 3.41
C GLN A 94 -4.00 -9.78 2.60
N ILE A 95 -4.13 -10.28 1.37
CA ILE A 95 -3.00 -10.53 0.48
C ILE A 95 -2.27 -9.21 0.13
N LEU A 96 -3.01 -8.13 -0.12
CA LEU A 96 -2.43 -6.82 -0.43
C LEU A 96 -1.68 -6.22 0.77
N GLU A 97 -2.22 -6.37 1.98
CA GLU A 97 -1.55 -5.94 3.21
C GLU A 97 -0.32 -6.78 3.53
N SER A 98 -0.35 -8.10 3.26
CA SER A 98 0.78 -9.01 3.52
C SER A 98 1.99 -8.82 2.62
N ARG A 99 1.97 -7.88 1.67
CA ARG A 99 3.12 -7.60 0.81
C ARG A 99 4.25 -6.94 1.60
N LEU A 100 5.48 -7.38 1.37
CA LEU A 100 6.65 -6.85 2.08
C LEU A 100 6.80 -5.33 1.91
N ASP A 101 6.57 -4.78 0.70
CA ASP A 101 6.64 -3.34 0.47
C ASP A 101 5.61 -2.55 1.30
N ASN A 102 4.42 -3.13 1.49
CA ASN A 102 3.38 -2.53 2.33
C ASN A 102 3.69 -2.70 3.82
N VAL A 103 4.17 -3.87 4.25
CA VAL A 103 4.54 -4.11 5.66
C VAL A 103 5.66 -3.18 6.11
N VAL A 104 6.71 -3.01 5.29
CA VAL A 104 7.80 -2.05 5.53
C VAL A 104 7.26 -0.61 5.67
N TYR A 105 6.27 -0.23 4.85
CA TYR A 105 5.60 1.06 4.99
C TYR A 105 4.77 1.16 6.26
N ARG A 106 4.01 0.13 6.63
CA ARG A 106 3.19 0.09 7.85
C ARG A 106 4.04 0.13 9.12
N LEU A 107 5.20 -0.50 9.10
CA LEU A 107 6.19 -0.43 10.17
C LEU A 107 6.89 0.95 10.29
N GLY A 108 6.66 1.87 9.36
CA GLY A 108 7.20 3.22 9.42
C GLY A 108 8.62 3.39 8.87
N PHE A 109 9.21 2.37 8.24
CA PHE A 109 10.55 2.45 7.64
C PHE A 109 10.60 3.32 6.38
N GLY A 110 9.44 3.68 5.82
CA GLY A 110 9.33 4.57 4.68
C GLY A 110 8.20 5.59 4.84
N THR A 111 8.41 6.81 4.35
CA THR A 111 7.39 7.88 4.37
C THR A 111 6.24 7.61 3.40
N SER A 112 6.47 6.76 2.39
CA SER A 112 5.47 6.33 1.41
C SER A 112 5.70 4.89 0.96
N ARG A 113 4.62 4.23 0.47
CA ARG A 113 4.74 2.87 -0.11
C ARG A 113 5.73 2.81 -1.29
N ALA A 114 5.87 3.90 -2.05
CA ALA A 114 6.83 3.98 -3.14
C ALA A 114 8.28 3.96 -2.62
N GLN A 115 8.58 4.66 -1.54
CA GLN A 115 9.89 4.67 -0.90
C GLN A 115 10.17 3.32 -0.21
N ALA A 116 9.21 2.78 0.55
CA ALA A 116 9.33 1.47 1.17
C ALA A 116 9.66 0.38 0.13
N ARG A 117 8.95 0.40 -1.01
CA ARG A 117 9.22 -0.49 -2.13
C ARG A 117 10.64 -0.31 -2.70
N GLN A 118 11.13 0.91 -2.78
CA GLN A 118 12.50 1.18 -3.24
C GLN A 118 13.52 0.60 -2.27
N PHE A 119 13.32 0.76 -0.98
CA PHE A 119 14.19 0.20 0.05
C PHE A 119 14.23 -1.33 -0.01
N VAL A 120 13.07 -1.99 -0.20
CA VAL A 120 13.03 -3.44 -0.40
C VAL A 120 13.81 -3.84 -1.66
N ASN A 121 13.58 -3.19 -2.80
CA ASN A 121 14.31 -3.48 -4.04
C ASN A 121 15.83 -3.29 -3.91
N HIS A 122 16.27 -2.38 -3.05
CA HIS A 122 17.69 -2.15 -2.77
C HIS A 122 18.24 -3.16 -1.75
N GLY A 123 17.46 -4.17 -1.35
CA GLY A 123 17.87 -5.23 -0.45
C GLY A 123 18.26 -4.72 0.94
N GLN A 124 17.51 -3.74 1.46
CA GLN A 124 17.79 -3.19 2.80
C GLN A 124 17.21 -4.04 3.92
N PHE A 125 16.33 -5.00 3.62
CA PHE A 125 15.62 -5.81 4.59
C PHE A 125 15.95 -7.29 4.50
N GLU A 126 15.78 -7.93 5.63
CA GLU A 126 15.82 -9.38 5.80
C GLU A 126 14.49 -9.84 6.41
N VAL A 127 14.06 -11.03 6.02
CA VAL A 127 12.91 -11.71 6.62
C VAL A 127 13.45 -13.01 7.23
N ASN A 128 13.29 -13.19 8.53
CA ASN A 128 13.81 -14.33 9.28
C ASN A 128 15.32 -14.56 9.01
N GLY A 129 16.12 -13.48 9.00
CA GLY A 129 17.57 -13.53 8.76
C GLY A 129 17.99 -13.77 7.31
N LYS A 130 17.05 -13.85 6.36
CA LYS A 130 17.36 -14.00 4.93
C LYS A 130 17.06 -12.72 4.16
N LYS A 131 18.03 -12.26 3.36
CA LYS A 131 17.83 -11.11 2.47
C LYS A 131 16.64 -11.34 1.52
N VAL A 132 15.71 -10.36 1.50
CA VAL A 132 14.59 -10.36 0.56
C VAL A 132 14.55 -9.01 -0.15
N ASP A 133 14.69 -9.02 -1.48
CA ASP A 133 14.65 -7.83 -2.34
C ASP A 133 13.42 -7.81 -3.29
N ILE A 134 12.44 -8.67 -2.99
CA ILE A 134 11.21 -8.83 -3.78
C ILE A 134 10.06 -8.12 -3.05
N PRO A 135 9.59 -6.93 -3.54
CA PRO A 135 8.51 -6.18 -2.89
C PRO A 135 7.17 -6.91 -2.79
N SER A 136 6.94 -7.88 -3.68
CA SER A 136 5.72 -8.70 -3.70
C SER A 136 5.83 -9.97 -2.85
N TYR A 137 6.90 -10.14 -2.09
CA TYR A 137 7.00 -11.22 -1.11
C TYR A 137 5.83 -11.11 -0.13
N LEU A 138 5.16 -12.22 0.12
CA LEU A 138 4.02 -12.26 1.05
C LEU A 138 4.52 -12.76 2.40
N VAL A 139 4.46 -11.89 3.39
CA VAL A 139 4.82 -12.25 4.78
C VAL A 139 3.73 -13.11 5.42
N LYS A 140 4.13 -13.90 6.39
CA LYS A 140 3.26 -14.78 7.18
C LYS A 140 3.24 -14.33 8.64
N ALA A 141 2.25 -14.78 9.37
CA ALA A 141 2.23 -14.61 10.83
C ALA A 141 3.48 -15.29 11.45
N GLY A 142 4.12 -14.56 12.37
CA GLY A 142 5.38 -14.97 12.99
C GLY A 142 6.65 -14.50 12.28
N ASP A 143 6.57 -13.98 11.04
CA ASP A 143 7.74 -13.46 10.34
C ASP A 143 8.30 -12.21 11.03
N ILE A 144 9.64 -12.16 11.10
CA ILE A 144 10.40 -11.02 11.63
C ILE A 144 11.10 -10.33 10.47
N ILE A 145 10.80 -9.05 10.28
CA ILE A 145 11.41 -8.19 9.27
C ILE A 145 12.45 -7.31 9.95
N THR A 146 13.72 -7.39 9.55
CA THR A 146 14.81 -6.61 10.12
C THR A 146 15.53 -5.80 9.06
N VAL A 147 16.06 -4.64 9.46
CA VAL A 147 16.99 -3.88 8.61
C VAL A 147 18.32 -4.61 8.63
N ARG A 148 18.90 -4.85 7.45
CA ARG A 148 20.20 -5.51 7.31
C ARG A 148 21.31 -4.71 8.05
N GLU A 149 22.21 -5.42 8.71
CA GLU A 149 23.32 -4.82 9.47
C GLU A 149 24.09 -3.79 8.63
N SER A 150 24.47 -4.17 7.41
CA SER A 150 25.19 -3.29 6.46
C SER A 150 24.41 -2.05 6.00
N LYS A 151 23.13 -1.91 6.39
CA LYS A 151 22.23 -0.80 5.98
C LYS A 151 21.67 -0.02 7.17
N LYS A 152 22.00 -0.38 8.39
CA LYS A 152 21.56 0.31 9.61
C LYS A 152 22.06 1.77 9.68
N ASP A 153 23.20 2.06 9.08
CA ASP A 153 23.76 3.41 9.04
C ASP A 153 23.21 4.32 7.94
N ASN A 154 22.20 3.85 7.20
CA ASN A 154 21.55 4.69 6.20
C ASN A 154 20.79 5.85 6.88
N SER A 155 21.31 7.08 6.70
CA SER A 155 20.74 8.29 7.28
C SER A 155 19.27 8.51 6.88
N THR A 156 18.93 8.26 5.63
CA THR A 156 17.53 8.39 5.14
C THR A 156 16.59 7.44 5.87
N LEU A 157 17.04 6.23 6.19
CA LEU A 157 16.21 5.26 6.89
C LEU A 157 16.05 5.65 8.36
N LYS A 158 17.12 6.11 9.02
CA LYS A 158 17.06 6.62 10.40
C LYS A 158 16.12 7.81 10.52
N ASN A 159 16.25 8.81 9.65
CA ASN A 159 15.36 9.97 9.61
C ASN A 159 13.88 9.57 9.40
N ASN A 160 13.62 8.63 8.47
CA ASN A 160 12.26 8.16 8.26
C ASN A 160 11.65 7.49 9.51
N ILE A 161 12.43 6.75 10.26
CA ILE A 161 11.98 6.08 11.49
C ILE A 161 11.64 7.13 12.56
N GLU A 162 12.46 8.14 12.71
CA GLU A 162 12.24 9.25 13.65
C GLU A 162 10.97 10.03 13.26
N GLU A 163 10.83 10.44 12.00
CA GLU A 163 9.66 11.15 11.49
C GLU A 163 8.37 10.34 11.61
N ASN A 164 8.44 9.02 11.41
CA ASN A 164 7.29 8.13 11.52
C ASN A 164 7.12 7.52 12.92
N SER A 165 7.88 7.93 13.92
CA SER A 165 7.81 7.39 15.28
C SER A 165 6.41 7.59 15.90
N ALA A 166 5.80 8.74 15.68
CA ALA A 166 4.45 9.08 16.14
C ALA A 166 3.33 8.40 15.34
N ARG A 167 3.67 7.74 14.23
CA ARG A 167 2.66 7.09 13.39
C ARG A 167 2.21 5.78 14.04
N PRO A 168 0.88 5.57 14.23
CA PRO A 168 0.38 4.33 14.81
C PRO A 168 0.72 3.14 13.93
N VAL A 169 1.25 2.09 14.54
CA VAL A 169 1.48 0.80 13.90
C VAL A 169 0.18 -0.01 14.04
N PRO A 170 -0.33 -0.64 12.97
CA PRO A 170 -1.52 -1.47 13.05
C PRO A 170 -1.35 -2.62 14.06
N ALA A 171 -2.43 -3.02 14.73
CA ALA A 171 -2.42 -4.04 15.79
C ALA A 171 -1.92 -5.44 15.36
N TRP A 172 -1.86 -5.72 14.07
CA TRP A 172 -1.34 -6.98 13.53
C TRP A 172 0.19 -7.00 13.34
N LEU A 173 0.86 -5.82 13.57
CA LEU A 173 2.30 -5.63 13.49
C LEU A 173 2.83 -5.12 14.84
N GLU A 174 4.04 -5.51 15.16
CA GLU A 174 4.82 -4.98 16.29
C GLU A 174 6.11 -4.38 15.75
N ARG A 175 6.49 -3.18 16.24
CA ARG A 175 7.70 -2.50 15.81
C ARG A 175 8.64 -2.34 17.00
N ASP A 176 9.89 -2.73 16.80
CA ASP A 176 11.02 -2.47 17.71
C ASP A 176 11.94 -1.44 17.05
N ASN A 177 11.91 -0.22 17.57
CA ASN A 177 12.72 0.88 17.04
C ASN A 177 14.21 0.73 17.36
N GLU A 178 14.57 0.11 18.49
CA GLU A 178 15.97 -0.06 18.90
C GLU A 178 16.66 -1.09 18.01
N LYS A 179 16.01 -2.20 17.75
CA LYS A 179 16.53 -3.27 16.87
C LYS A 179 16.31 -3.00 15.39
N LEU A 180 15.59 -1.93 15.03
CA LEU A 180 15.19 -1.63 13.66
C LEU A 180 14.49 -2.83 13.01
N SER A 181 13.55 -3.41 13.74
CA SER A 181 12.84 -4.62 13.35
C SER A 181 11.33 -4.49 13.53
N GLY A 182 10.59 -5.35 12.87
CA GLY A 182 9.16 -5.50 13.05
C GLY A 182 8.76 -6.96 12.97
N LYS A 183 7.75 -7.33 13.74
CA LYS A 183 7.19 -8.69 13.78
C LYS A 183 5.75 -8.68 13.28
N VAL A 184 5.40 -9.68 12.50
CA VAL A 184 4.02 -9.94 12.10
C VAL A 184 3.38 -10.84 13.15
N ILE A 185 2.47 -10.29 13.97
CA ILE A 185 1.79 -11.03 15.04
C ILE A 185 0.74 -11.97 14.44
N ARG A 186 -0.11 -11.43 13.57
CA ARG A 186 -1.17 -12.13 12.85
C ARG A 186 -1.31 -11.58 11.44
N LEU A 187 -2.10 -12.19 10.60
CA LEU A 187 -2.48 -11.56 9.33
C LEU A 187 -3.49 -10.44 9.59
N SER A 188 -3.47 -9.42 8.71
CA SER A 188 -4.39 -8.28 8.82
C SER A 188 -5.85 -8.73 8.69
N ALA A 189 -6.72 -8.18 9.52
CA ALA A 189 -8.17 -8.27 9.39
C ALA A 189 -8.71 -7.04 8.61
N ARG A 190 -9.98 -7.07 8.23
CA ARG A 190 -10.63 -5.95 7.52
C ARG A 190 -10.58 -4.65 8.33
N GLU A 191 -10.72 -4.76 9.65
CA GLU A 191 -10.71 -3.62 10.59
C GLU A 191 -9.37 -2.91 10.69
N ASP A 192 -8.27 -3.61 10.38
CA ASP A 192 -6.92 -3.04 10.40
C ASP A 192 -6.62 -2.13 9.19
N ILE A 193 -7.54 -2.03 8.24
CA ILE A 193 -7.32 -1.34 6.95
C ILE A 193 -8.00 0.03 6.97
N ASP A 194 -7.20 1.08 7.02
CA ASP A 194 -7.64 2.48 7.16
C ASP A 194 -8.35 3.04 5.92
N LEU A 195 -8.13 2.45 4.74
CA LEU A 195 -8.73 2.94 3.50
C LEU A 195 -10.17 2.45 3.38
N PRO A 196 -11.15 3.34 3.16
CA PRO A 196 -12.52 2.95 2.86
C PRO A 196 -12.58 2.34 1.46
N ILE A 197 -12.50 1.02 1.41
CA ILE A 197 -12.59 0.21 0.20
C ILE A 197 -13.90 -0.57 0.24
N GLU A 198 -14.66 -0.50 -0.84
CA GLU A 198 -15.84 -1.33 -1.08
C GLU A 198 -15.43 -2.57 -1.88
N GLU A 199 -14.86 -3.56 -1.17
CA GLU A 199 -14.27 -4.75 -1.77
C GLU A 199 -15.26 -5.58 -2.58
N HIS A 200 -16.57 -5.55 -2.24
CA HIS A 200 -17.62 -6.23 -2.98
C HIS A 200 -17.71 -5.74 -4.44
N LEU A 201 -17.54 -4.43 -4.69
CA LEU A 201 -17.52 -3.87 -6.04
C LEU A 201 -16.36 -4.40 -6.89
N ILE A 202 -15.23 -4.68 -6.25
CA ILE A 202 -14.08 -5.28 -6.94
C ILE A 202 -14.37 -6.73 -7.30
N VAL A 203 -15.00 -7.47 -6.38
CA VAL A 203 -15.39 -8.86 -6.61
C VAL A 203 -16.41 -8.94 -7.75
N GLU A 204 -17.44 -8.11 -7.74
CA GLU A 204 -18.44 -8.02 -8.80
C GLU A 204 -17.84 -7.71 -10.17
N LEU A 205 -16.85 -6.78 -10.21
CA LEU A 205 -16.16 -6.44 -11.46
C LEU A 205 -15.44 -7.62 -12.10
N TYR A 206 -14.81 -8.47 -11.28
CA TYR A 206 -14.05 -9.62 -11.77
C TYR A 206 -14.89 -10.89 -11.96
N SER A 207 -16.13 -10.89 -11.45
CA SER A 207 -17.08 -12.01 -11.61
C SER A 207 -17.91 -11.93 -12.88
N LYS A 208 -17.76 -10.85 -13.64
CA LYS A 208 -18.45 -10.62 -14.94
C LYS A 208 -17.72 -11.25 -16.10
#